data_59d2a7bc483569c6cf96cfc21737f388
#
_entry.id   59d2a7bc483569c6cf96cfc21737f388
#
_cell.length_a   1.000
_cell.length_b   1.000
_cell.length_c   1.000
_cell.angle_alpha   90.00
_cell.angle_beta   90.00
_cell.angle_gamma   90.00
#
_symmetry.space_group_name_H-M   'P 1'
#
loop_
_entity.id
_entity.type
_entity.pdbx_description
1 polymer ?
#
loop_
_entity_poly.entity_id
_entity_poly.type
_entity_poly.pdbx_seq_one_letter_code
_entity_poly.pdbx_strand_id
1 'polypeptide(L)'
;MTTTEFWKSYLKETNQKEENAVYSGELVFEDSGFTGQTQLSLVLSGAKTATFTPLDVIEINLEPVPSRGEVYVVLDSQEEPRCIIELTDVNIVPFNEIPWDLAQRDGENENLDEWRDKIREYLEDEADLCGFEAREDSKIVCEIFKVIYRK
;
A
#
# COMPACT_ATOMS: atom_id res chain seq x y z
N MET A 1 -5.97 -19.02 -10.31
CA MET A 1 -5.86 -18.07 -11.45
C MET A 1 -4.52 -17.34 -11.33
N THR A 2 -3.82 -17.19 -12.43
CA THR A 2 -2.55 -16.46 -12.44
C THR A 2 -2.80 -14.95 -12.53
N THR A 3 -1.78 -14.16 -12.22
CA THR A 3 -1.85 -12.71 -12.40
C THR A 3 -2.21 -12.33 -13.83
N THR A 4 -1.61 -13.01 -14.81
CA THR A 4 -1.89 -12.75 -16.23
C THR A 4 -3.36 -13.02 -16.57
N GLU A 5 -3.91 -14.12 -16.09
CA GLU A 5 -5.32 -14.48 -16.31
C GLU A 5 -6.26 -13.46 -15.65
N PHE A 6 -5.93 -13.04 -14.43
CA PHE A 6 -6.70 -12.05 -13.68
C PHE A 6 -6.69 -10.69 -14.38
N TRP A 7 -5.51 -10.27 -14.84
CA TRP A 7 -5.34 -9.03 -15.58
C TRP A 7 -6.16 -9.02 -16.88
N LYS A 8 -6.10 -10.12 -17.61
CA LYS A 8 -6.90 -10.26 -18.85
C LYS A 8 -8.39 -10.20 -18.58
N SER A 9 -8.85 -10.80 -17.47
CA SER A 9 -10.26 -10.70 -17.07
C SER A 9 -10.66 -9.26 -16.78
N TYR A 10 -9.80 -8.52 -16.09
CA TYR A 10 -10.02 -7.11 -15.80
C TYR A 10 -10.15 -6.29 -17.10
N LEU A 11 -9.21 -6.46 -18.02
CA LEU A 11 -9.23 -5.74 -19.29
C LEU A 11 -10.49 -6.04 -20.08
N LYS A 12 -10.89 -7.31 -20.11
CA LYS A 12 -12.10 -7.74 -20.84
C LYS A 12 -13.36 -7.14 -20.21
N GLU A 13 -13.51 -7.24 -18.89
CA GLU A 13 -14.70 -6.77 -18.19
C GLU A 13 -14.82 -5.25 -18.17
N THR A 14 -13.70 -4.53 -18.27
CA THR A 14 -13.68 -3.07 -18.35
C THR A 14 -13.56 -2.55 -19.79
N ASN A 15 -13.55 -3.46 -20.76
CA ASN A 15 -13.46 -3.12 -22.18
C ASN A 15 -12.24 -2.26 -22.52
N GLN A 16 -11.10 -2.62 -21.95
CA GLN A 16 -9.82 -1.91 -22.18
C GLN A 16 -8.92 -2.73 -23.07
N LYS A 17 -8.10 -2.04 -23.87
CA LYS A 17 -7.06 -2.68 -24.68
C LYS A 17 -5.77 -2.75 -23.86
N GLU A 18 -5.08 -3.87 -23.91
CA GLU A 18 -3.83 -4.07 -23.19
C GLU A 18 -2.82 -2.97 -23.46
N GLU A 19 -2.71 -2.51 -24.68
CA GLU A 19 -1.78 -1.45 -25.09
C GLU A 19 -2.08 -0.08 -24.47
N ASN A 20 -3.31 0.14 -24.00
CA ASN A 20 -3.75 1.40 -23.40
C ASN A 20 -3.88 1.33 -21.88
N ALA A 21 -3.72 0.14 -21.30
CA ALA A 21 -3.87 -0.07 -19.87
C ALA A 21 -2.53 0.10 -19.14
N VAL A 22 -2.57 0.68 -17.95
CA VAL A 22 -1.40 0.81 -17.10
C VAL A 22 -1.27 -0.44 -16.23
N TYR A 23 -0.13 -1.09 -16.28
CA TYR A 23 0.20 -2.20 -15.39
C TYR A 23 1.54 -1.90 -14.72
N SER A 24 1.55 -1.77 -13.39
CA SER A 24 2.74 -1.38 -12.63
C SER A 24 3.37 -2.53 -11.86
N GLY A 25 2.69 -3.65 -11.74
CA GLY A 25 3.24 -4.83 -11.09
C GLY A 25 2.27 -5.51 -10.13
N GLU A 26 2.83 -6.38 -9.31
CA GLU A 26 2.11 -7.13 -8.29
C GLU A 26 2.44 -6.57 -6.92
N LEU A 27 1.52 -6.71 -5.96
CA LEU A 27 1.66 -6.23 -4.60
C LEU A 27 1.15 -7.29 -3.63
N VAL A 28 1.89 -7.50 -2.54
CA VAL A 28 1.45 -8.35 -1.43
C VAL A 28 1.50 -7.50 -0.17
N PHE A 29 0.37 -7.44 0.56
CA PHE A 29 0.33 -6.74 1.85
C PHE A 29 0.80 -7.71 2.92
N GLU A 30 2.01 -7.49 3.46
CA GLU A 30 2.62 -8.36 4.46
C GLU A 30 2.90 -9.78 3.93
N ASP A 31 4.05 -10.29 4.23
CA ASP A 31 4.43 -11.65 3.85
C ASP A 31 4.07 -12.67 4.91
N SER A 32 3.73 -12.21 6.10
CA SER A 32 3.59 -13.11 7.23
C SER A 32 2.14 -13.39 7.55
N GLY A 33 1.74 -14.57 7.18
CA GLY A 33 0.59 -15.29 7.71
C GLY A 33 -0.63 -14.44 8.03
N PHE A 34 -0.96 -14.41 9.29
CA PHE A 34 -2.17 -13.79 9.81
C PHE A 34 -2.26 -12.27 9.56
N THR A 35 -1.15 -11.55 9.75
CA THR A 35 -1.13 -10.10 9.56
C THR A 35 -1.44 -9.71 8.12
N GLY A 36 -0.83 -10.42 7.15
CA GLY A 36 -1.08 -10.18 5.73
C GLY A 36 -2.53 -10.44 5.36
N GLN A 37 -3.14 -11.48 5.92
CA GLN A 37 -4.54 -11.79 5.69
C GLN A 37 -5.44 -10.66 6.21
N THR A 38 -5.13 -10.09 7.39
CA THR A 38 -5.89 -8.99 7.97
C THR A 38 -5.78 -7.73 7.09
N GLN A 39 -4.60 -7.40 6.60
CA GLN A 39 -4.39 -6.23 5.73
C GLN A 39 -5.21 -6.37 4.45
N LEU A 40 -5.13 -7.52 3.81
CA LEU A 40 -5.89 -7.79 2.59
C LEU A 40 -7.40 -7.67 2.83
N SER A 41 -7.89 -8.18 3.95
CA SER A 41 -9.31 -8.08 4.31
C SER A 41 -9.76 -6.62 4.44
N LEU A 42 -8.91 -5.77 5.02
CA LEU A 42 -9.19 -4.34 5.14
C LEU A 42 -9.23 -3.65 3.77
N VAL A 43 -8.32 -4.03 2.87
CA VAL A 43 -8.33 -3.53 1.49
C VAL A 43 -9.62 -3.94 0.77
N LEU A 44 -9.97 -5.22 0.84
CA LEU A 44 -11.14 -5.75 0.15
C LEU A 44 -12.46 -5.18 0.69
N SER A 45 -12.51 -4.86 1.98
CA SER A 45 -13.71 -4.25 2.59
C SER A 45 -13.81 -2.75 2.34
N GLY A 46 -12.74 -2.12 1.87
CA GLY A 46 -12.67 -0.67 1.68
C GLY A 46 -12.27 0.11 2.92
N ALA A 47 -11.98 -0.57 4.03
CA ALA A 47 -11.53 0.09 5.25
C ALA A 47 -10.12 0.65 5.12
N LYS A 48 -9.24 -0.06 4.40
CA LYS A 48 -7.88 0.40 4.13
C LYS A 48 -7.80 0.99 2.72
N THR A 49 -7.47 2.27 2.65
CA THR A 49 -7.34 3.00 1.37
C THR A 49 -6.01 3.74 1.27
N ALA A 50 -5.07 3.49 2.18
CA ALA A 50 -3.74 4.07 2.11
C ALA A 50 -2.70 3.14 2.73
N THR A 51 -1.45 3.29 2.27
CA THR A 51 -0.27 2.65 2.87
C THR A 51 0.72 3.74 3.26
N PHE A 52 1.55 3.44 4.25
CA PHE A 52 2.51 4.38 4.81
C PHE A 52 3.88 3.71 4.90
N THR A 53 4.84 4.22 4.15
CA THR A 53 6.20 3.65 4.08
C THR A 53 7.23 4.73 4.37
N PRO A 54 8.20 4.49 5.27
CA PRO A 54 9.26 5.47 5.48
C PRO A 54 10.03 5.73 4.19
N LEU A 55 10.26 6.99 3.86
CA LEU A 55 11.02 7.37 2.66
C LEU A 55 12.42 6.78 2.70
N ASP A 56 13.03 6.73 3.89
CA ASP A 56 14.37 6.14 4.07
C ASP A 56 14.45 4.70 3.56
N VAL A 57 13.41 3.89 3.78
CA VAL A 57 13.36 2.49 3.31
C VAL A 57 13.40 2.46 1.79
N ILE A 58 12.62 3.31 1.14
CA ILE A 58 12.56 3.38 -0.32
C ILE A 58 13.91 3.79 -0.90
N GLU A 59 14.54 4.81 -0.31
CA GLU A 59 15.84 5.31 -0.75
C GLU A 59 16.96 4.28 -0.55
N ILE A 60 16.99 3.60 0.59
CA ILE A 60 17.99 2.57 0.90
C ILE A 60 17.87 1.39 -0.07
N ASN A 61 16.65 1.01 -0.43
CA ASN A 61 16.40 -0.09 -1.36
C ASN A 61 16.59 0.34 -2.82
N LEU A 62 16.96 1.59 -3.08
CA LEU A 62 17.15 2.15 -4.42
C LEU A 62 15.91 1.99 -5.30
N GLU A 63 14.74 2.09 -4.70
CA GLU A 63 13.47 2.02 -5.40
C GLU A 63 12.99 3.41 -5.77
N PRO A 64 12.24 3.55 -6.87
CA PRO A 64 11.61 4.83 -7.18
C PRO A 64 10.43 5.07 -6.23
N VAL A 65 10.18 6.35 -5.89
CA VAL A 65 8.97 6.71 -5.17
C VAL A 65 7.78 6.44 -6.09
N PRO A 66 6.74 5.76 -5.59
CA PRO A 66 5.55 5.50 -6.40
C PRO A 66 4.88 6.78 -6.89
N SER A 67 4.13 6.67 -7.97
CA SER A 67 3.47 7.82 -8.61
C SER A 67 1.97 7.58 -8.74
N ARG A 68 1.23 8.67 -8.72
CA ARG A 68 -0.21 8.66 -9.00
C ARG A 68 -0.48 8.00 -10.35
N GLY A 69 -1.49 7.15 -10.42
CA GLY A 69 -1.88 6.45 -11.64
C GLY A 69 -1.28 5.06 -11.79
N GLU A 70 -0.36 4.66 -10.92
CA GLU A 70 0.17 3.30 -10.93
C GLU A 70 -0.94 2.32 -10.56
N VAL A 71 -0.91 1.14 -11.21
CA VAL A 71 -1.95 0.12 -11.06
C VAL A 71 -1.28 -1.21 -10.73
N TYR A 72 -1.74 -1.85 -9.67
CA TYR A 72 -1.16 -3.09 -9.17
C TYR A 72 -2.20 -4.19 -9.01
N VAL A 73 -1.79 -5.41 -9.34
CA VAL A 73 -2.56 -6.60 -8.99
C VAL A 73 -2.17 -7.01 -7.58
N VAL A 74 -3.13 -7.10 -6.68
CA VAL A 74 -2.90 -7.46 -5.29
C VAL A 74 -3.10 -8.97 -5.11
N LEU A 75 -2.07 -9.62 -4.58
CA LEU A 75 -2.05 -11.06 -4.32
C LEU A 75 -2.24 -11.34 -2.84
N ASP A 76 -2.78 -12.50 -2.52
CA ASP A 76 -2.83 -12.99 -1.14
C ASP A 76 -1.54 -13.75 -0.78
N SER A 77 -1.49 -14.30 0.43
CA SER A 77 -0.31 -15.02 0.93
C SER A 77 0.02 -16.28 0.14
N GLN A 78 -0.91 -16.75 -0.69
CA GLN A 78 -0.73 -17.93 -1.55
C GLN A 78 -0.47 -17.53 -3.00
N GLU A 79 -0.16 -16.25 -3.22
CA GLU A 79 0.11 -15.66 -4.54
C GLU A 79 -1.10 -15.72 -5.49
N GLU A 80 -2.31 -15.83 -4.95
CA GLU A 80 -3.54 -15.76 -5.74
C GLU A 80 -3.99 -14.31 -5.89
N PRO A 81 -4.30 -13.85 -7.09
CA PRO A 81 -4.77 -12.48 -7.30
C PRO A 81 -6.17 -12.29 -6.70
N ARG A 82 -6.34 -11.22 -5.96
CA ARG A 82 -7.59 -10.93 -5.24
C ARG A 82 -8.26 -9.64 -5.69
N CYS A 83 -7.50 -8.63 -6.06
CA CYS A 83 -8.05 -7.36 -6.55
C CYS A 83 -7.00 -6.59 -7.33
N ILE A 84 -7.43 -5.49 -7.94
CA ILE A 84 -6.54 -4.53 -8.61
C ILE A 84 -6.79 -3.18 -7.96
N ILE A 85 -5.70 -2.49 -7.62
CA ILE A 85 -5.77 -1.14 -7.03
C ILE A 85 -5.08 -0.14 -7.95
N GLU A 86 -5.54 1.11 -7.86
CA GLU A 86 -4.92 2.23 -8.55
C GLU A 86 -4.52 3.28 -7.52
N LEU A 87 -3.30 3.79 -7.59
CA LEU A 87 -2.85 4.89 -6.75
C LEU A 87 -3.51 6.17 -7.22
N THR A 88 -4.31 6.77 -6.36
CA THR A 88 -5.02 8.00 -6.67
C THR A 88 -4.25 9.23 -6.23
N ASP A 89 -3.35 9.09 -5.25
CA ASP A 89 -2.51 10.17 -4.78
C ASP A 89 -1.28 9.60 -4.07
N VAL A 90 -0.17 10.33 -4.11
CA VAL A 90 1.06 9.98 -3.39
C VAL A 90 1.63 11.26 -2.80
N ASN A 91 1.78 11.30 -1.47
CA ASN A 91 2.29 12.45 -0.75
C ASN A 91 3.42 12.04 0.17
N ILE A 92 4.42 12.88 0.31
CA ILE A 92 5.51 12.69 1.27
C ILE A 92 5.28 13.67 2.40
N VAL A 93 5.00 13.15 3.59
CA VAL A 93 4.61 13.97 4.75
C VAL A 93 5.46 13.57 5.96
N PRO A 94 6.00 14.53 6.74
CA PRO A 94 6.68 14.18 7.98
C PRO A 94 5.74 13.43 8.92
N PHE A 95 6.26 12.41 9.57
CA PHE A 95 5.47 11.54 10.45
C PHE A 95 4.59 12.33 11.44
N ASN A 96 5.18 13.32 12.11
CA ASN A 96 4.48 14.11 13.12
C ASN A 96 3.48 15.13 12.55
N GLU A 97 3.39 15.25 11.24
CA GLU A 97 2.45 16.17 10.58
C GLU A 97 1.30 15.45 9.86
N ILE A 98 1.26 14.11 9.91
CA ILE A 98 0.19 13.34 9.27
C ILE A 98 -1.08 13.50 10.10
N PRO A 99 -2.16 14.06 9.51
CA PRO A 99 -3.41 14.27 10.25
C PRO A 99 -4.26 13.01 10.29
N TRP A 100 -5.26 13.01 11.19
CA TRP A 100 -6.13 11.85 11.35
C TRP A 100 -6.93 11.50 10.10
N ASP A 101 -7.40 12.48 9.34
CA ASP A 101 -8.16 12.21 8.12
C ASP A 101 -7.34 11.46 7.07
N LEU A 102 -6.00 11.57 7.11
CA LEU A 102 -5.13 10.74 6.28
C LEU A 102 -4.81 9.41 6.98
N ALA A 103 -4.42 9.47 8.26
CA ALA A 103 -4.03 8.29 9.03
C ALA A 103 -5.14 7.25 9.15
N GLN A 104 -6.40 7.67 9.27
CA GLN A 104 -7.53 6.74 9.38
C GLN A 104 -7.70 5.84 8.16
N ARG A 105 -7.13 6.22 7.03
CA ARG A 105 -7.17 5.41 5.80
C ARG A 105 -6.36 4.12 5.91
N ASP A 106 -5.54 3.98 6.94
CA ASP A 106 -4.83 2.73 7.25
C ASP A 106 -5.80 1.62 7.65
N GLY A 107 -6.96 1.99 8.21
CA GLY A 107 -8.07 1.07 8.45
C GLY A 107 -8.00 0.26 9.75
N GLU A 108 -6.95 0.39 10.54
CA GLU A 108 -6.73 -0.46 11.73
C GLU A 108 -6.89 0.23 13.08
N ASN A 109 -6.94 1.55 13.10
CA ASN A 109 -6.86 2.30 14.35
C ASN A 109 -8.08 3.17 14.57
N GLU A 110 -8.39 3.45 15.84
CA GLU A 110 -9.58 4.21 16.22
C GLU A 110 -9.33 5.72 16.33
N ASN A 111 -8.06 6.11 16.55
CA ASN A 111 -7.70 7.51 16.71
C ASN A 111 -6.23 7.75 16.30
N LEU A 112 -5.86 9.02 16.20
CA LEU A 112 -4.54 9.42 15.76
C LEU A 112 -3.42 8.94 16.69
N ASP A 113 -3.62 9.01 18.00
CA ASP A 113 -2.59 8.60 18.97
C ASP A 113 -2.27 7.10 18.82
N GLU A 114 -3.29 6.27 18.67
CA GLU A 114 -3.14 4.83 18.47
C GLU A 114 -2.39 4.56 17.17
N TRP A 115 -2.76 5.25 16.09
CA TRP A 115 -2.10 5.11 14.80
C TRP A 115 -0.63 5.55 14.89
N ARG A 116 -0.35 6.66 15.56
CA ARG A 116 1.02 7.16 15.73
C ARG A 116 1.90 6.20 16.50
N ASP A 117 1.37 5.59 17.55
CA ASP A 117 2.11 4.60 18.33
C ASP A 117 2.48 3.39 17.47
N LYS A 118 1.55 2.92 16.65
CA LYS A 118 1.78 1.80 15.73
C LYS A 118 2.84 2.15 14.68
N ILE A 119 2.71 3.29 14.03
CA ILE A 119 3.65 3.71 12.98
C ILE A 119 5.01 4.04 13.57
N ARG A 120 5.07 4.63 14.76
CA ARG A 120 6.34 4.90 15.44
C ARG A 120 7.11 3.60 15.69
N GLU A 121 6.44 2.57 16.17
CA GLU A 121 7.04 1.25 16.37
C GLU A 121 7.52 0.65 15.05
N TYR A 122 6.71 0.72 14.01
CA TYR A 122 7.07 0.27 12.67
C TYR A 122 8.29 1.03 12.14
N LEU A 123 8.31 2.34 12.29
CA LEU A 123 9.41 3.20 11.85
C LEU A 123 10.72 2.84 12.58
N GLU A 124 10.64 2.60 13.89
CA GLU A 124 11.80 2.20 14.69
C GLU A 124 12.33 0.82 14.28
N ASP A 125 11.43 -0.13 14.03
CA ASP A 125 11.80 -1.47 13.58
C ASP A 125 12.49 -1.44 12.21
N GLU A 126 11.97 -0.67 11.29
CA GLU A 126 12.56 -0.49 9.95
C GLU A 126 13.89 0.23 10.04
N ALA A 127 14.02 1.21 10.93
CA ALA A 127 15.27 1.93 11.15
C ALA A 127 16.37 0.99 11.64
N ASP A 128 16.05 0.11 12.57
CA ASP A 128 16.99 -0.91 13.08
C ASP A 128 17.39 -1.90 11.97
N LEU A 129 16.41 -2.34 11.19
CA LEU A 129 16.63 -3.33 10.15
C LEU A 129 17.42 -2.77 8.97
N CYS A 130 17.11 -1.55 8.54
CA CYS A 130 17.69 -0.95 7.33
C CYS A 130 18.86 -0.01 7.59
N GLY A 131 19.10 0.37 8.84
CA GLY A 131 20.25 1.19 9.21
C GLY A 131 20.08 2.70 8.99
N PHE A 132 18.90 3.23 9.30
CA PHE A 132 18.69 4.68 9.31
C PHE A 132 18.22 5.13 10.70
N GLU A 133 18.09 6.44 10.90
CA GLU A 133 17.65 7.00 12.17
C GLU A 133 16.16 7.38 12.12
N ALA A 134 15.36 6.74 12.99
CA ALA A 134 13.95 7.07 13.13
C ALA A 134 13.77 8.37 13.93
N ARG A 135 12.99 9.31 13.40
CA ARG A 135 12.71 10.61 14.02
C ARG A 135 11.23 10.91 13.97
N GLU A 136 10.78 11.82 14.82
CA GLU A 136 9.38 12.27 14.78
C GLU A 136 9.06 13.02 13.49
N ASP A 137 10.06 13.64 12.84
CA ASP A 137 9.90 14.30 11.54
C ASP A 137 10.36 13.45 10.37
N SER A 138 10.61 12.16 10.56
CA SER A 138 10.94 11.25 9.46
C SER A 138 9.85 11.33 8.39
N LYS A 139 10.27 11.39 7.13
CA LYS A 139 9.33 11.51 6.01
C LYS A 139 8.69 10.17 5.70
N ILE A 140 7.38 10.19 5.53
CA ILE A 140 6.57 9.02 5.24
C ILE A 140 5.95 9.19 3.85
N VAL A 141 6.10 8.19 3.00
CA VAL A 141 5.44 8.14 1.69
C VAL A 141 4.03 7.61 1.92
N CYS A 142 3.04 8.45 1.70
CA CYS A 142 1.63 8.13 1.90
C CYS A 142 1.01 7.86 0.53
N GLU A 143 0.66 6.61 0.27
CA GLU A 143 0.05 6.20 -0.99
C GLU A 143 -1.44 5.98 -0.77
N ILE A 144 -2.26 6.78 -1.42
CA ILE A 144 -3.72 6.64 -1.37
C ILE A 144 -4.16 5.86 -2.61
N PHE A 145 -5.01 4.87 -2.41
CA PHE A 145 -5.44 4.00 -3.51
C PHE A 145 -6.93 3.67 -3.42
N LYS A 146 -7.44 3.11 -4.51
CA LYS A 146 -8.80 2.58 -4.57
C LYS A 146 -8.76 1.21 -5.26
N VAL A 147 -9.70 0.35 -4.89
CA VAL A 147 -9.90 -0.93 -5.58
C VAL A 147 -10.70 -0.64 -6.86
N ILE A 148 -10.13 -0.98 -8.01
CA ILE A 148 -10.77 -0.74 -9.31
C ILE A 148 -11.32 -2.03 -9.93
N TYR A 149 -10.95 -3.19 -9.38
CA TYR A 149 -11.44 -4.48 -9.85
C TYR A 149 -11.28 -5.52 -8.76
N ARG A 150 -12.28 -6.39 -8.64
CA ARG A 150 -12.24 -7.54 -7.73
C ARG A 150 -13.15 -8.64 -8.24
N LYS A 151 -12.84 -9.85 -7.83
CA LYS A 151 -13.61 -11.01 -8.21
C LYS A 151 -14.02 -11.82 -7.01
#